data_0beccba52691810a4502b27b39affda2
#
_entry.id   0beccba52691810a4502b27b39affda2
#
_cell.length_a   1.000
_cell.length_b   1.000
_cell.length_c   1.000
_cell.angle_alpha   90.00
_cell.angle_beta   90.00
_cell.angle_gamma   90.00
#
_symmetry.space_group_name_H-M   'P 1'
#
loop_
_entity.id
_entity.type
_entity.pdbx_description
1 polymer ?
#
loop_
_entity_poly.entity_id
_entity_poly.type
_entity_poly.pdbx_seq_one_letter_code
_entity_poly.pdbx_strand_id
1 'polypeptide(L)'
;LSKDCIISDIASVKTGLQAFYEKSGFRFVSTHPMFGPTFANLNQLSEENAVIIKEGDYMGKIFFKDLYQKLGLSLHEYTFDEHDQTVAYSLSIPFVSTFAFAAVMKHQDAPGTTFKRHMQIAKGVLNEDDYLLQEILFNPYTSGQVAQIREELAELIDIIDHKDAHRMKIFLTKIRNHVKEDIEIKNA
;
A
#
# COMPACT_ATOMS: atom_id res chain seq x y z
N LEU A 1 3.99 -8.25 -32.04
CA LEU A 1 4.08 -9.49 -31.27
C LEU A 1 3.24 -10.58 -31.91
N SER A 2 3.64 -11.87 -31.76
CA SER A 2 2.79 -12.99 -32.13
C SER A 2 1.52 -13.00 -31.29
N LYS A 3 0.38 -13.43 -31.86
CA LYS A 3 -0.88 -13.60 -31.12
C LYS A 3 -0.80 -14.66 -30.00
N ASP A 4 0.20 -15.54 -30.06
CA ASP A 4 0.45 -16.55 -29.02
C ASP A 4 1.20 -15.99 -27.79
N CYS A 5 1.72 -14.73 -27.88
CA CYS A 5 2.37 -14.11 -26.74
C CYS A 5 1.38 -13.85 -25.61
N ILE A 6 1.85 -14.04 -24.39
CA ILE A 6 1.20 -13.56 -23.17
C ILE A 6 1.95 -12.28 -22.78
N ILE A 7 1.24 -11.15 -22.74
CA ILE A 7 1.81 -9.89 -22.24
C ILE A 7 1.65 -9.81 -20.74
N SER A 8 2.58 -9.14 -20.05
CA SER A 8 2.55 -9.04 -18.60
C SER A 8 2.95 -7.66 -18.11
N ASP A 9 2.48 -7.32 -16.92
CA ASP A 9 2.94 -6.19 -16.15
C ASP A 9 3.24 -6.59 -14.69
N ILE A 10 4.01 -5.74 -14.01
CA ILE A 10 4.31 -5.79 -12.58
C ILE A 10 3.95 -4.46 -11.91
N ALA A 11 3.01 -3.72 -12.47
CA ALA A 11 2.66 -2.38 -12.05
C ALA A 11 2.04 -2.35 -10.65
N SER A 12 2.39 -1.34 -9.87
CA SER A 12 1.85 -1.10 -8.53
C SER A 12 0.40 -0.60 -8.56
N VAL A 13 -0.07 -0.06 -9.67
CA VAL A 13 -1.43 0.44 -9.86
C VAL A 13 -2.04 -0.27 -11.05
N LYS A 14 -3.29 -0.74 -10.90
CA LYS A 14 -4.00 -1.49 -11.93
C LYS A 14 -5.10 -0.70 -12.62
N THR A 15 -5.35 0.52 -12.17
CA THR A 15 -6.38 1.40 -12.74
C THR A 15 -6.19 1.54 -14.27
N GLY A 16 -7.22 1.17 -15.01
CA GLY A 16 -7.22 1.21 -16.48
C GLY A 16 -6.54 0.04 -17.18
N LEU A 17 -5.75 -0.80 -16.51
CA LEU A 17 -5.05 -1.93 -17.13
C LEU A 17 -6.02 -3.00 -17.64
N GLN A 18 -7.12 -3.28 -16.95
CA GLN A 18 -8.13 -4.21 -17.41
C GLN A 18 -8.64 -3.82 -18.80
N ALA A 19 -9.09 -2.57 -18.96
CA ALA A 19 -9.58 -2.06 -20.25
C ALA A 19 -8.50 -2.06 -21.34
N PHE A 20 -7.24 -1.79 -20.96
CA PHE A 20 -6.10 -1.88 -21.88
C PHE A 20 -5.92 -3.32 -22.40
N TYR A 21 -5.93 -4.31 -21.52
CA TYR A 21 -5.76 -5.72 -21.90
C TYR A 21 -6.92 -6.21 -22.78
N GLU A 22 -8.16 -5.92 -22.41
CA GLU A 22 -9.34 -6.26 -23.20
C GLU A 22 -9.24 -5.68 -24.62
N LYS A 23 -8.82 -4.44 -24.75
CA LYS A 23 -8.66 -3.77 -26.05
C LYS A 23 -7.46 -4.29 -26.84
N SER A 24 -6.41 -4.75 -26.18
CA SER A 24 -5.18 -5.22 -26.84
C SER A 24 -5.39 -6.50 -27.65
N GLY A 25 -6.36 -7.32 -27.23
CA GLY A 25 -6.64 -8.63 -27.83
C GLY A 25 -5.54 -9.66 -27.64
N PHE A 26 -4.58 -9.42 -26.72
CA PHE A 26 -3.58 -10.39 -26.28
C PHE A 26 -4.04 -11.11 -25.03
N ARG A 27 -3.56 -12.35 -24.85
CA ARG A 27 -3.59 -12.98 -23.54
C ARG A 27 -2.68 -12.19 -22.61
N PHE A 28 -3.04 -12.10 -21.33
CA PHE A 28 -2.25 -11.30 -20.39
C PHE A 28 -2.14 -11.97 -19.02
N VAL A 29 -1.16 -11.58 -18.26
CA VAL A 29 -1.07 -11.80 -16.82
C VAL A 29 -0.59 -10.53 -16.16
N SER A 30 -1.31 -10.09 -15.15
CA SER A 30 -0.99 -8.88 -14.38
C SER A 30 -0.62 -9.29 -12.96
N THR A 31 0.50 -8.78 -12.46
CA THR A 31 1.00 -9.11 -11.13
C THR A 31 1.52 -7.86 -10.43
N HIS A 32 1.61 -7.90 -9.10
CA HIS A 32 2.21 -6.82 -8.33
C HIS A 32 3.05 -7.43 -7.19
N PRO A 33 4.38 -7.42 -7.29
CA PRO A 33 5.27 -7.59 -6.14
C PRO A 33 5.08 -6.40 -5.19
N MET A 34 4.49 -6.62 -4.02
CA MET A 34 4.06 -5.54 -3.11
C MET A 34 5.21 -5.04 -2.23
N PHE A 35 6.38 -4.88 -2.81
CA PHE A 35 7.55 -4.34 -2.13
C PHE A 35 8.40 -3.52 -3.09
N GLY A 36 9.00 -2.45 -2.57
CA GLY A 36 9.95 -1.62 -3.30
C GLY A 36 11.38 -1.83 -2.79
N PRO A 37 12.40 -1.50 -3.58
CA PRO A 37 13.80 -1.69 -3.21
C PRO A 37 14.24 -0.85 -2.01
N THR A 38 13.49 0.20 -1.68
CA THR A 38 13.83 1.14 -0.61
C THR A 38 13.74 0.52 0.79
N PHE A 39 12.74 -0.36 1.02
CA PHE A 39 12.48 -0.93 2.35
C PHE A 39 12.57 -2.44 2.39
N ALA A 40 12.47 -3.13 1.26
CA ALA A 40 12.53 -4.59 1.23
C ALA A 40 13.93 -5.13 1.52
N ASN A 41 13.98 -6.21 2.30
CA ASN A 41 15.19 -7.00 2.43
C ASN A 41 15.26 -8.02 1.29
N LEU A 42 15.95 -7.66 0.21
CA LEU A 42 16.06 -8.51 -0.99
C LEU A 42 16.74 -9.87 -0.74
N ASN A 43 17.41 -10.04 0.40
CA ASN A 43 17.99 -11.33 0.79
C ASN A 43 17.01 -12.22 1.59
N GLN A 44 15.86 -11.68 1.99
CA GLN A 44 14.85 -12.38 2.78
C GLN A 44 13.45 -11.90 2.35
N LEU A 45 12.97 -12.45 1.24
CA LEU A 45 11.66 -12.10 0.67
C LEU A 45 10.48 -12.87 1.27
N SER A 46 10.72 -13.74 2.24
CA SER A 46 9.68 -14.57 2.86
C SER A 46 8.63 -13.78 3.67
N GLU A 47 8.94 -12.53 4.03
CA GLU A 47 8.02 -11.61 4.69
C GLU A 47 7.25 -10.71 3.70
N GLU A 48 7.59 -10.80 2.41
CA GLU A 48 7.02 -9.96 1.37
C GLU A 48 5.88 -10.67 0.64
N ASN A 49 5.01 -9.86 0.04
CA ASN A 49 3.82 -10.35 -0.64
C ASN A 49 3.90 -10.08 -2.15
N ALA A 50 3.21 -10.91 -2.93
CA ALA A 50 2.92 -10.62 -4.33
C ALA A 50 1.46 -10.92 -4.65
N VAL A 51 0.84 -10.06 -5.45
CA VAL A 51 -0.52 -10.24 -5.96
C VAL A 51 -0.46 -10.72 -7.40
N ILE A 52 -1.32 -11.68 -7.73
CA ILE A 52 -1.59 -12.14 -9.10
C ILE A 52 -3.06 -11.84 -9.40
N ILE A 53 -3.31 -11.18 -10.52
CA ILE A 53 -4.68 -10.80 -10.92
C ILE A 53 -5.43 -12.03 -11.45
N LYS A 54 -6.64 -12.26 -10.91
CA LYS A 54 -7.48 -13.43 -11.20
C LYS A 54 -7.87 -13.55 -12.67
N GLU A 55 -8.14 -12.42 -13.34
CA GLU A 55 -8.61 -12.35 -14.72
C GLU A 55 -7.52 -12.70 -15.75
N GLY A 56 -6.29 -12.87 -15.33
CA GLY A 56 -5.17 -13.19 -16.20
C GLY A 56 -5.20 -14.60 -16.81
N ASP A 57 -4.41 -14.78 -17.86
CA ASP A 57 -4.21 -16.05 -18.55
C ASP A 57 -3.69 -17.14 -17.58
N TYR A 58 -4.23 -18.35 -17.72
CA TYR A 58 -3.90 -19.48 -16.84
C TYR A 58 -2.42 -19.84 -16.85
N MET A 59 -1.80 -19.93 -18.04
CA MET A 59 -0.37 -20.30 -18.15
C MET A 59 0.53 -19.19 -17.63
N GLY A 60 0.17 -17.92 -17.89
CA GLY A 60 0.87 -16.77 -17.33
C GLY A 60 0.81 -16.75 -15.80
N LYS A 61 -0.36 -17.05 -15.22
CA LYS A 61 -0.50 -17.17 -13.76
C LYS A 61 0.35 -18.29 -13.17
N ILE A 62 0.39 -19.47 -13.81
CA ILE A 62 1.27 -20.58 -13.36
C ILE A 62 2.72 -20.14 -13.35
N PHE A 63 3.18 -19.47 -14.41
CA PHE A 63 4.56 -19.00 -14.50
C PHE A 63 4.91 -18.06 -13.34
N PHE A 64 4.09 -17.04 -13.08
CA PHE A 64 4.38 -16.10 -12.01
C PHE A 64 4.20 -16.72 -10.61
N LYS A 65 3.25 -17.64 -10.42
CA LYS A 65 3.14 -18.40 -9.16
C LYS A 65 4.43 -19.17 -8.86
N ASP A 66 4.93 -19.93 -9.82
CA ASP A 66 6.18 -20.69 -9.66
C ASP A 66 7.38 -19.76 -9.40
N LEU A 67 7.48 -18.66 -10.13
CA LEU A 67 8.53 -17.66 -9.95
C LEU A 67 8.53 -17.07 -8.54
N TYR A 68 7.38 -16.58 -8.09
CA TYR A 68 7.26 -15.91 -6.80
C TYR A 68 7.38 -16.89 -5.62
N GLN A 69 6.91 -18.13 -5.77
CA GLN A 69 7.14 -19.20 -4.78
C GLN A 69 8.62 -19.54 -4.63
N LYS A 70 9.37 -19.61 -5.73
CA LYS A 70 10.83 -19.81 -5.71
C LYS A 70 11.57 -18.65 -5.04
N LEU A 71 11.03 -17.44 -5.11
CA LEU A 71 11.54 -16.27 -4.39
C LEU A 71 11.12 -16.24 -2.91
N GLY A 72 10.24 -17.15 -2.48
CA GLY A 72 9.76 -17.21 -1.11
C GLY A 72 8.62 -16.27 -0.76
N LEU A 73 8.02 -15.59 -1.75
CA LEU A 73 6.95 -14.60 -1.52
C LEU A 73 5.64 -15.25 -1.08
N SER A 74 4.90 -14.57 -0.23
CA SER A 74 3.50 -14.90 0.07
C SER A 74 2.60 -14.44 -1.07
N LEU A 75 1.76 -15.37 -1.62
CA LEU A 75 0.96 -15.11 -2.81
C LEU A 75 -0.50 -14.85 -2.47
N HIS A 76 -1.07 -13.82 -3.10
CA HIS A 76 -2.48 -13.49 -3.03
C HIS A 76 -3.08 -13.37 -4.43
N GLU A 77 -4.33 -13.78 -4.60
CA GLU A 77 -5.05 -13.62 -5.86
C GLU A 77 -6.21 -12.65 -5.68
N TYR A 78 -6.17 -11.53 -6.40
CA TYR A 78 -7.20 -10.48 -6.39
C TYR A 78 -7.74 -10.25 -7.80
N THR A 79 -8.97 -9.77 -7.90
CA THR A 79 -9.44 -9.09 -9.11
C THR A 79 -8.73 -7.75 -9.26
N PHE A 80 -8.83 -7.10 -10.43
CA PHE A 80 -8.34 -5.73 -10.61
C PHE A 80 -8.91 -4.77 -9.55
N ASP A 81 -10.21 -4.89 -9.27
CA ASP A 81 -10.91 -4.04 -8.32
C ASP A 81 -10.48 -4.30 -6.87
N GLU A 82 -10.42 -5.57 -6.45
CA GLU A 82 -9.91 -5.97 -5.12
C GLU A 82 -8.45 -5.49 -4.91
N HIS A 83 -7.63 -5.53 -5.97
CA HIS A 83 -6.27 -5.04 -5.92
C HIS A 83 -6.23 -3.53 -5.68
N ASP A 84 -6.97 -2.74 -6.48
CA ASP A 84 -6.96 -1.28 -6.36
C ASP A 84 -7.54 -0.82 -5.02
N GLN A 85 -8.55 -1.50 -4.48
CA GLN A 85 -9.03 -1.27 -3.11
C GLN A 85 -7.94 -1.54 -2.06
N THR A 86 -7.21 -2.66 -2.20
CA THR A 86 -6.12 -3.02 -1.29
C THR A 86 -4.99 -1.99 -1.33
N VAL A 87 -4.59 -1.55 -2.52
CA VAL A 87 -3.55 -0.53 -2.71
C VAL A 87 -3.98 0.81 -2.12
N ALA A 88 -5.23 1.22 -2.31
CA ALA A 88 -5.76 2.44 -1.70
C ALA A 88 -5.69 2.41 -0.17
N TYR A 89 -5.87 1.25 0.44
CA TYR A 89 -5.74 1.09 1.88
C TYR A 89 -4.28 0.97 2.32
N SER A 90 -3.52 0.03 1.73
CA SER A 90 -2.20 -0.36 2.24
C SER A 90 -1.05 0.58 1.86
N LEU A 91 -1.20 1.34 0.76
CA LEU A 91 -0.20 2.31 0.32
C LEU A 91 -0.65 3.76 0.52
N SER A 92 -1.88 4.10 0.12
CA SER A 92 -2.30 5.50 0.17
C SER A 92 -2.44 6.04 1.58
N ILE A 93 -2.92 5.23 2.55
CA ILE A 93 -3.00 5.65 3.96
C ILE A 93 -1.61 5.98 4.53
N PRO A 94 -0.59 5.09 4.47
CA PRO A 94 0.75 5.40 4.91
C PRO A 94 1.38 6.60 4.20
N PHE A 95 1.20 6.70 2.87
CA PHE A 95 1.77 7.79 2.08
C PHE A 95 1.18 9.14 2.45
N VAL A 96 -0.15 9.26 2.53
CA VAL A 96 -0.82 10.50 2.91
C VAL A 96 -0.46 10.92 4.34
N SER A 97 -0.38 9.97 5.27
CA SER A 97 0.05 10.25 6.64
C SER A 97 1.50 10.77 6.69
N THR A 98 2.38 10.18 5.87
CA THR A 98 3.77 10.62 5.72
C THR A 98 3.86 12.00 5.08
N PHE A 99 3.06 12.27 4.05
CA PHE A 99 3.03 13.58 3.38
C PHE A 99 2.49 14.67 4.30
N ALA A 100 1.43 14.38 5.06
CA ALA A 100 0.92 15.32 6.06
C ALA A 100 1.96 15.66 7.11
N PHE A 101 2.69 14.66 7.63
CA PHE A 101 3.82 14.87 8.53
C PHE A 101 4.92 15.72 7.88
N ALA A 102 5.37 15.37 6.67
CA ALA A 102 6.45 16.05 5.97
C ALA A 102 6.09 17.51 5.62
N ALA A 103 4.82 17.78 5.28
CA ALA A 103 4.34 19.11 4.91
C ALA A 103 4.34 20.10 6.10
N VAL A 104 4.18 19.59 7.33
CA VAL A 104 4.13 20.45 8.53
C VAL A 104 5.42 20.43 9.35
N MET A 105 6.35 19.55 9.04
CA MET A 105 7.60 19.42 9.79
C MET A 105 8.47 20.67 9.64
N LYS A 106 9.22 20.97 10.71
CA LYS A 106 10.22 22.03 10.75
C LYS A 106 11.53 21.46 11.27
N HIS A 107 12.63 22.13 10.96
CA HIS A 107 13.94 21.77 11.50
C HIS A 107 13.92 21.70 13.03
N GLN A 108 14.57 20.68 13.57
CA GLN A 108 14.72 20.47 15.01
C GLN A 108 16.20 20.26 15.35
N ASP A 109 16.73 21.07 16.25
CA ASP A 109 18.13 20.95 16.73
C ASP A 109 18.33 19.67 17.57
N ALA A 110 17.31 19.26 18.33
CA ALA A 110 17.35 18.09 19.22
C ALA A 110 16.14 17.16 18.95
N PRO A 111 16.08 16.50 17.78
CA PRO A 111 14.95 15.65 17.44
C PRO A 111 14.93 14.37 18.27
N GLY A 112 13.78 14.03 18.85
CA GLY A 112 13.55 12.76 19.53
C GLY A 112 13.56 11.55 18.58
N THR A 113 13.64 10.33 19.13
CA THR A 113 13.75 9.09 18.36
C THR A 113 12.56 8.88 17.42
N THR A 114 11.35 9.14 17.88
CA THR A 114 10.13 9.00 17.08
C THR A 114 10.15 9.93 15.86
N PHE A 115 10.52 11.20 16.06
CA PHE A 115 10.66 12.15 14.96
C PHE A 115 11.69 11.69 13.92
N LYS A 116 12.86 11.19 14.38
CA LYS A 116 13.92 10.67 13.49
C LYS A 116 13.41 9.49 12.63
N ARG A 117 12.63 8.58 13.22
CA ARG A 117 12.04 7.44 12.48
C ARG A 117 11.04 7.89 11.43
N HIS A 118 10.14 8.83 11.76
CA HIS A 118 9.20 9.40 10.79
C HIS A 118 9.92 10.12 9.65
N MET A 119 11.00 10.82 9.95
CA MET A 119 11.87 11.44 8.94
C MET A 119 12.54 10.44 8.00
N GLN A 120 12.95 9.28 8.51
CA GLN A 120 13.51 8.21 7.67
C GLN A 120 12.47 7.64 6.72
N ILE A 121 11.25 7.38 7.21
CA ILE A 121 10.13 6.94 6.39
C ILE A 121 9.81 8.00 5.32
N ALA A 122 9.68 9.26 5.72
CA ALA A 122 9.38 10.35 4.79
C ALA A 122 10.44 10.48 3.68
N LYS A 123 11.72 10.36 4.02
CA LYS A 123 12.82 10.37 3.03
C LYS A 123 12.70 9.20 2.06
N GLY A 124 12.37 7.99 2.53
CA GLY A 124 12.19 6.83 1.68
C GLY A 124 11.03 7.03 0.69
N VAL A 125 9.85 7.37 1.21
CA VAL A 125 8.65 7.56 0.38
C VAL A 125 8.82 8.71 -0.62
N LEU A 126 9.38 9.85 -0.20
CA LEU A 126 9.58 11.02 -1.06
C LEU A 126 10.75 10.88 -2.05
N ASN A 127 11.50 9.79 -2.00
CA ASN A 127 12.52 9.47 -2.99
C ASN A 127 11.98 8.63 -4.17
N GLU A 128 10.73 8.20 -4.09
CA GLU A 128 10.04 7.54 -5.20
C GLU A 128 9.74 8.56 -6.32
N ASP A 129 9.53 8.04 -7.53
CA ASP A 129 9.20 8.86 -8.69
C ASP A 129 7.83 9.54 -8.53
N ASP A 130 7.75 10.82 -8.88
CA ASP A 130 6.51 11.61 -8.77
C ASP A 130 5.33 10.99 -9.52
N TYR A 131 5.58 10.35 -10.66
CA TYR A 131 4.54 9.68 -11.44
C TYR A 131 3.96 8.50 -10.66
N LEU A 132 4.81 7.66 -10.06
CA LEU A 132 4.38 6.53 -9.23
C LEU A 132 3.56 7.02 -8.03
N LEU A 133 4.02 8.07 -7.34
CA LEU A 133 3.28 8.66 -6.21
C LEU A 133 1.91 9.17 -6.63
N GLN A 134 1.82 9.83 -7.80
CA GLN A 134 0.55 10.31 -8.34
C GLN A 134 -0.40 9.16 -8.69
N GLU A 135 0.08 8.12 -9.38
CA GLU A 135 -0.73 6.96 -9.74
C GLU A 135 -1.32 6.27 -8.50
N ILE A 136 -0.52 6.08 -7.45
CA ILE A 136 -1.00 5.52 -6.18
C ILE A 136 -2.07 6.41 -5.54
N LEU A 137 -1.84 7.72 -5.49
CA LEU A 137 -2.75 8.66 -4.82
C LEU A 137 -4.00 8.98 -5.64
N PHE A 138 -3.95 8.86 -6.97
CA PHE A 138 -5.10 9.06 -7.86
C PHE A 138 -5.93 7.80 -8.06
N ASN A 139 -5.59 6.71 -7.38
CA ASN A 139 -6.44 5.52 -7.31
C ASN A 139 -7.87 5.90 -6.89
N PRO A 140 -8.91 5.38 -7.57
CA PRO A 140 -10.31 5.77 -7.33
C PRO A 140 -10.79 5.62 -5.88
N TYR A 141 -10.19 4.72 -5.12
CA TYR A 141 -10.56 4.43 -3.72
C TYR A 141 -9.81 5.29 -2.70
N THR A 142 -8.70 5.95 -3.09
CA THR A 142 -7.83 6.69 -2.18
C THR A 142 -8.56 7.84 -1.47
N SER A 143 -9.39 8.61 -2.18
CA SER A 143 -10.09 9.75 -1.57
C SER A 143 -10.98 9.36 -0.40
N GLY A 144 -11.64 8.20 -0.49
CA GLY A 144 -12.44 7.65 0.61
C GLY A 144 -11.61 7.28 1.84
N GLN A 145 -10.43 6.69 1.64
CA GLN A 145 -9.50 6.36 2.74
C GLN A 145 -8.95 7.62 3.40
N VAL A 146 -8.57 8.62 2.61
CA VAL A 146 -8.06 9.90 3.12
C VAL A 146 -9.14 10.67 3.89
N ALA A 147 -10.40 10.58 3.47
CA ALA A 147 -11.52 11.18 4.20
C ALA A 147 -11.65 10.59 5.62
N GLN A 148 -11.46 9.28 5.79
CA GLN A 148 -11.46 8.65 7.11
C GLN A 148 -10.33 9.17 8.01
N ILE A 149 -9.11 9.34 7.47
CA ILE A 149 -8.00 9.96 8.22
C ILE A 149 -8.37 11.37 8.70
N ARG A 150 -8.99 12.16 7.84
CA ARG A 150 -9.44 13.52 8.18
C ARG A 150 -10.45 13.51 9.33
N GLU A 151 -11.39 12.59 9.33
CA GLU A 151 -12.40 12.44 10.38
C GLU A 151 -11.75 12.04 11.71
N GLU A 152 -10.85 11.06 11.71
CA GLU A 152 -10.12 10.67 12.93
C GLU A 152 -9.22 11.80 13.47
N LEU A 153 -8.60 12.57 12.59
CA LEU A 153 -7.83 13.77 12.99
C LEU A 153 -8.72 14.85 13.56
N ALA A 154 -9.91 15.07 13.01
CA ALA A 154 -10.87 16.05 13.54
C ALA A 154 -11.35 15.65 14.94
N GLU A 155 -11.65 14.38 15.18
CA GLU A 155 -11.98 13.87 16.52
C GLU A 155 -10.82 14.07 17.50
N LEU A 156 -9.61 13.73 17.09
CA LEU A 156 -8.42 13.89 17.92
C LEU A 156 -8.15 15.36 18.27
N ILE A 157 -8.31 16.29 17.33
CA ILE A 157 -8.19 17.73 17.57
C ILE A 157 -9.21 18.19 18.62
N ASP A 158 -10.46 17.79 18.47
CA ASP A 158 -11.52 18.16 19.43
C ASP A 158 -11.22 17.65 20.86
N ILE A 159 -10.73 16.40 20.97
CA ILE A 159 -10.30 15.82 22.25
C ILE A 159 -9.15 16.63 22.88
N ILE A 160 -8.17 17.05 22.07
CA ILE A 160 -6.99 17.81 22.51
C ILE A 160 -7.41 19.21 22.98
N ASP A 161 -8.24 19.91 22.20
CA ASP A 161 -8.67 21.27 22.49
C ASP A 161 -9.46 21.35 23.79
N HIS A 162 -10.31 20.34 24.07
CA HIS A 162 -11.08 20.23 25.30
C HIS A 162 -10.33 19.56 26.45
N LYS A 163 -9.10 19.04 26.23
CA LYS A 163 -8.31 18.28 27.21
C LYS A 163 -9.11 17.12 27.85
N ASP A 164 -9.98 16.47 27.03
CA ASP A 164 -10.89 15.45 27.51
C ASP A 164 -10.14 14.12 27.72
N ALA A 165 -9.68 13.90 28.95
CA ALA A 165 -8.93 12.69 29.31
C ALA A 165 -9.77 11.41 29.18
N HIS A 166 -11.10 11.47 29.35
CA HIS A 166 -11.97 10.31 29.23
C HIS A 166 -12.09 9.89 27.76
N ARG A 167 -12.43 10.80 26.87
CA ARG A 167 -12.48 10.54 25.42
C ARG A 167 -11.10 10.15 24.88
N MET A 168 -10.02 10.76 25.34
CA MET A 168 -8.66 10.37 24.95
C MET A 168 -8.38 8.90 25.30
N LYS A 169 -8.79 8.43 26.48
CA LYS A 169 -8.62 7.03 26.87
C LYS A 169 -9.41 6.09 25.95
N ILE A 170 -10.63 6.45 25.58
CA ILE A 170 -11.48 5.67 24.66
C ILE A 170 -10.80 5.61 23.27
N PHE A 171 -10.39 6.75 22.73
CA PHE A 171 -9.70 6.85 21.45
C PHE A 171 -8.44 5.99 21.41
N LEU A 172 -7.58 6.10 22.43
CA LEU A 172 -6.35 5.30 22.52
C LEU A 172 -6.64 3.80 22.65
N THR A 173 -7.73 3.41 23.31
CA THR A 173 -8.13 2.01 23.41
C THR A 173 -8.58 1.47 22.06
N LYS A 174 -9.40 2.23 21.30
CA LYS A 174 -9.83 1.92 19.93
C LYS A 174 -8.62 1.62 19.04
N ILE A 175 -7.67 2.54 18.95
CA ILE A 175 -6.51 2.38 18.05
C ILE A 175 -5.56 1.25 18.48
N ARG A 176 -5.41 1.01 19.79
CA ARG A 176 -4.62 -0.14 20.28
C ARG A 176 -5.24 -1.48 19.90
N ASN A 177 -6.57 -1.58 19.91
CA ASN A 177 -7.27 -2.79 19.49
C ASN A 177 -7.09 -3.04 17.98
N HIS A 178 -7.23 -2.02 17.15
CA HIS A 178 -6.98 -2.16 15.70
C HIS A 178 -5.57 -2.71 15.40
N VAL A 179 -4.54 -2.19 16.08
CA VAL A 179 -3.17 -2.68 15.90
C VAL A 179 -2.98 -4.12 16.38
N LYS A 180 -3.68 -4.53 17.46
CA LYS A 180 -3.59 -5.91 17.96
C LYS A 180 -4.27 -6.92 17.04
N GLU A 181 -5.45 -6.59 16.52
CA GLU A 181 -6.21 -7.45 15.62
C GLU A 181 -5.41 -7.77 14.36
N ASP A 182 -4.70 -6.78 13.78
CA ASP A 182 -3.83 -7.00 12.62
C ASP A 182 -2.66 -7.96 12.92
N ILE A 183 -2.09 -7.88 14.12
CA ILE A 183 -1.00 -8.77 14.55
C ILE A 183 -1.50 -10.20 14.78
N GLU A 184 -2.68 -10.38 15.35
CA GLU A 184 -3.25 -11.70 15.63
C GLU A 184 -3.65 -12.44 14.35
N ILE A 185 -4.18 -11.75 13.35
CA ILE A 185 -4.52 -12.32 12.03
C ILE A 185 -3.27 -12.85 11.32
N LYS A 186 -2.13 -12.19 11.45
CA LYS A 186 -0.86 -12.64 10.83
C LYS A 186 -0.23 -13.86 11.52
N ASN A 187 -0.62 -14.15 12.76
CA ASN A 187 -0.07 -15.26 13.55
C ASN A 187 -1.00 -16.49 13.59
N ALA A 188 -2.17 -16.43 12.95
CA ALA A 188 -3.15 -17.51 12.87
C ALA A 188 -3.05 -18.26 11.53
#